data_2b9058fbd250a0636950a7dea6cb55cf
#
_entry.id   2b9058fbd250a0636950a7dea6cb55cf
#
_cell.length_a   1.000
_cell.length_b   1.000
_cell.length_c   1.000
_cell.angle_alpha   90.00
_cell.angle_beta   90.00
_cell.angle_gamma   90.00
#
_symmetry.space_group_name_H-M   'P 1'
#
loop_
_entity.id
_entity.type
_entity.pdbx_description
1 polymer ?
#
loop_
_entity_poly.entity_id
_entity_poly.type
_entity_poly.pdbx_seq_one_letter_code
_entity_poly.pdbx_strand_id
1 'polypeptide(L)'
;MVNVEHVTMQFNMANDKIISLKETVVALLKGKLEYKKFTALDDVSFHVNKGEVVGIIGKNGAGKSTLLKIIAGVLQPTEGKVTVNGKIVPMLELGSGFDMELNGKENIYLNGAILGYTKEFLDSKF
;
A
#
# COMPACT_ATOMS: atom_id res chain seq x y z
N MET A 1 -4.76 -16.43 -7.27
CA MET A 1 -6.15 -16.10 -6.91
C MET A 1 -6.12 -15.04 -5.83
N VAL A 2 -6.86 -13.94 -6.01
CA VAL A 2 -6.98 -12.85 -5.04
C VAL A 2 -8.45 -12.69 -4.68
N ASN A 3 -8.76 -12.58 -3.41
CA ASN A 3 -10.10 -12.32 -2.92
C ASN A 3 -10.08 -11.09 -2.01
N VAL A 4 -10.85 -10.09 -2.34
CA VAL A 4 -11.02 -8.83 -1.60
C VAL A 4 -12.44 -8.81 -1.07
N GLU A 5 -12.60 -8.74 0.25
CA GLU A 5 -13.89 -8.88 0.94
C GLU A 5 -14.14 -7.68 1.85
N HIS A 6 -15.11 -6.86 1.50
CA HIS A 6 -15.59 -5.72 2.28
C HIS A 6 -14.48 -4.78 2.78
N VAL A 7 -13.51 -4.49 1.89
CA VAL A 7 -12.34 -3.69 2.26
C VAL A 7 -12.71 -2.21 2.35
N THR A 8 -12.55 -1.66 3.53
CA THR A 8 -12.63 -0.22 3.82
C THR A 8 -11.27 0.28 4.31
N MET A 9 -10.83 1.42 3.81
CA MET A 9 -9.60 2.07 4.26
C MET A 9 -9.84 3.53 4.61
N GLN A 10 -9.60 3.86 5.87
CA GLN A 10 -9.72 5.21 6.41
C GLN A 10 -8.36 5.71 6.90
N PHE A 11 -8.05 6.94 6.53
CA PHE A 11 -6.89 7.66 7.04
C PHE A 11 -7.33 8.75 8.00
N ASN A 12 -6.64 8.88 9.12
CA ASN A 12 -6.81 10.00 10.01
C ASN A 12 -6.01 11.17 9.46
N MET A 13 -6.67 12.19 8.92
CA MET A 13 -6.02 13.43 8.52
C MET A 13 -5.88 14.29 9.77
N ALA A 14 -4.64 14.55 10.19
CA ALA A 14 -4.40 15.64 11.12
C ALA A 14 -4.84 16.94 10.42
N ASN A 15 -5.69 17.72 11.10
CA ASN A 15 -6.08 19.02 10.58
C ASN A 15 -4.81 19.89 10.52
N ASP A 16 -4.33 20.22 9.32
CA ASP A 16 -3.17 21.11 9.05
C ASP A 16 -3.42 22.59 9.42
N LYS A 17 -4.33 22.84 10.34
CA LYS A 17 -4.25 24.09 11.09
C LYS A 17 -3.07 23.95 12.03
N ILE A 18 -2.05 24.78 11.84
CA ILE A 18 -0.98 25.04 12.80
C ILE A 18 -1.65 25.34 14.13
N ILE A 19 -1.89 24.28 14.89
CA ILE A 19 -2.47 24.41 16.23
C ILE A 19 -1.33 24.91 17.08
N SER A 20 -1.41 26.17 17.48
CA SER A 20 -0.51 26.76 18.46
C SER A 20 -0.40 25.81 19.66
N LEU A 21 0.79 25.67 20.25
CA LEU A 21 0.99 24.83 21.45
C LEU A 21 -0.09 25.08 22.53
N LYS A 22 -0.59 26.31 22.65
CA LYS A 22 -1.71 26.66 23.54
C LYS A 22 -3.03 25.99 23.14
N GLU A 23 -3.34 25.91 21.85
CA GLU A 23 -4.58 25.28 21.35
C GLU A 23 -4.52 23.75 21.46
N THR A 24 -3.32 23.16 21.31
CA THR A 24 -3.11 21.74 21.54
C THR A 24 -3.37 21.34 22.99
N VAL A 25 -2.87 22.12 23.95
CA VAL A 25 -3.11 21.88 25.39
C VAL A 25 -4.60 22.03 25.75
N VAL A 26 -5.27 23.05 25.21
CA VAL A 26 -6.70 23.27 25.43
C VAL A 26 -7.56 22.18 24.77
N ALA A 27 -7.19 21.68 23.59
CA ALA A 27 -7.87 20.58 22.91
C ALA A 27 -7.71 19.25 23.66
N LEU A 28 -6.52 18.99 24.22
CA LEU A 28 -6.26 17.82 25.09
C LEU A 28 -7.10 17.85 26.37
N LEU A 29 -7.25 19.02 27.01
CA LEU A 29 -8.05 19.19 28.22
C LEU A 29 -9.56 19.10 27.96
N LYS A 30 -10.02 19.41 26.73
CA LYS A 30 -11.43 19.34 26.32
C LYS A 30 -11.84 18.04 25.65
N GLY A 31 -10.93 17.07 25.45
CA GLY A 31 -11.21 15.78 24.79
C GLY A 31 -11.71 15.90 23.34
N LYS A 32 -11.50 17.03 22.67
CA LYS A 32 -11.94 17.33 21.30
C LYS A 32 -10.76 17.37 20.33
N LEU A 33 -10.06 16.26 20.17
CA LEU A 33 -9.24 16.04 18.97
C LEU A 33 -10.16 15.42 17.91
N GLU A 34 -10.86 16.25 17.15
CA GLU A 34 -11.59 15.80 15.98
C GLU A 34 -10.58 15.55 14.85
N TYR A 35 -10.18 14.30 14.68
CA TYR A 35 -9.47 13.86 13.47
C TYR A 35 -10.50 13.76 12.34
N LYS A 36 -10.30 14.53 11.28
CA LYS A 36 -11.10 14.36 10.07
C LYS A 36 -10.69 13.05 9.41
N LYS A 37 -11.58 12.06 9.43
CA LYS A 37 -11.36 10.79 8.74
C LYS A 37 -11.52 10.98 7.24
N PHE A 38 -10.58 10.51 6.48
CA PHE A 38 -10.65 10.43 5.02
C PHE A 38 -10.81 8.98 4.61
N THR A 39 -11.94 8.64 3.98
CA THR A 39 -12.20 7.28 3.47
C THR A 39 -11.64 7.18 2.05
N ALA A 40 -10.56 6.43 1.91
CA ALA A 40 -9.90 6.17 0.62
C ALA A 40 -10.54 5.01 -0.14
N LEU A 41 -11.06 4.02 0.58
CA LEU A 41 -11.80 2.88 0.05
C LEU A 41 -13.02 2.65 0.94
N ASP A 42 -14.18 2.37 0.34
CA ASP A 42 -15.44 2.17 1.02
C ASP A 42 -16.09 0.88 0.51
N ASP A 43 -16.11 -0.15 1.36
CA ASP A 43 -16.73 -1.47 1.14
C ASP A 43 -16.42 -2.10 -0.24
N VAL A 44 -15.14 -2.20 -0.58
CA VAL A 44 -14.71 -2.75 -1.87
C VAL A 44 -14.62 -4.27 -1.79
N SER A 45 -15.33 -4.95 -2.70
CA SER A 45 -15.30 -6.42 -2.81
C SER A 45 -15.14 -6.84 -4.27
N PHE A 46 -14.20 -7.74 -4.54
CA PHE A 46 -14.04 -8.42 -5.84
C PHE A 46 -13.15 -9.64 -5.73
N HIS A 47 -13.16 -10.43 -6.78
CA HIS A 47 -12.42 -11.69 -6.88
C HIS A 47 -11.65 -11.74 -8.19
N VAL A 48 -10.42 -12.27 -8.15
CA VAL A 48 -9.57 -12.48 -9.33
C VAL A 48 -9.15 -13.94 -9.36
N ASN A 49 -9.54 -14.66 -10.42
CA ASN A 49 -9.18 -16.05 -10.61
C ASN A 49 -7.75 -16.21 -11.15
N LYS A 50 -7.25 -17.44 -11.10
CA LYS A 50 -5.96 -17.78 -11.71
C LYS A 50 -6.04 -17.58 -13.24
N GLY A 51 -5.09 -16.82 -13.77
CA GLY A 51 -5.00 -16.53 -15.21
C GLY A 51 -5.81 -15.31 -15.67
N GLU A 52 -6.60 -14.69 -14.78
CA GLU A 52 -7.30 -13.44 -15.09
C GLU A 52 -6.36 -12.23 -15.04
N VAL A 53 -6.66 -11.27 -15.91
CA VAL A 53 -6.06 -9.92 -15.91
C VAL A 53 -7.15 -8.93 -15.59
N VAL A 54 -6.96 -8.15 -14.53
CA VAL A 54 -7.93 -7.16 -14.05
C VAL A 54 -7.34 -5.77 -14.14
N GLY A 55 -8.07 -4.83 -14.76
CA GLY A 55 -7.74 -3.41 -14.81
C GLY A 55 -8.52 -2.60 -13.77
N ILE A 56 -7.82 -1.78 -12.98
CA ILE A 56 -8.44 -0.85 -12.04
C ILE A 56 -8.40 0.55 -12.64
N ILE A 57 -9.58 1.11 -12.93
CA ILE A 57 -9.75 2.41 -13.59
C ILE A 57 -10.39 3.39 -12.60
N GLY A 58 -9.97 4.63 -12.63
CA GLY A 58 -10.53 5.71 -11.80
C GLY A 58 -9.70 6.98 -11.87
N LYS A 59 -10.26 8.08 -11.40
CA LYS A 59 -9.59 9.40 -11.31
C LYS A 59 -8.38 9.33 -10.38
N ASN A 60 -7.48 10.32 -10.47
CA ASN A 60 -6.40 10.50 -9.50
C ASN A 60 -7.00 10.75 -8.12
N GLY A 61 -6.45 10.07 -7.11
CA GLY A 61 -6.98 10.11 -5.75
C GLY A 61 -8.16 9.16 -5.46
N ALA A 62 -8.63 8.37 -6.43
CA ALA A 62 -9.76 7.43 -6.24
C ALA A 62 -9.42 6.15 -5.44
N GLY A 63 -8.25 6.08 -4.80
CA GLY A 63 -7.88 4.93 -3.96
C GLY A 63 -7.22 3.75 -4.69
N LYS A 64 -6.97 3.83 -6.02
CA LYS A 64 -6.36 2.73 -6.79
C LYS A 64 -5.05 2.22 -6.20
N SER A 65 -4.11 3.12 -5.93
CA SER A 65 -2.81 2.78 -5.34
C SER A 65 -2.94 2.26 -3.90
N THR A 66 -3.91 2.77 -3.14
CA THR A 66 -4.23 2.29 -1.79
C THR A 66 -4.70 0.84 -1.84
N LEU A 67 -5.62 0.52 -2.77
CA LEU A 67 -6.11 -0.84 -2.96
C LEU A 67 -4.98 -1.80 -3.35
N LEU A 68 -4.11 -1.41 -4.30
CA LEU A 68 -2.96 -2.23 -4.70
C LEU A 68 -1.98 -2.45 -3.54
N LYS A 69 -1.72 -1.44 -2.70
CA LYS A 69 -0.88 -1.56 -1.49
C LYS A 69 -1.49 -2.51 -0.46
N ILE A 70 -2.82 -2.53 -0.32
CA ILE A 70 -3.52 -3.48 0.56
C ILE A 70 -3.41 -4.90 -0.01
N ILE A 71 -3.65 -5.11 -1.30
CA ILE A 71 -3.50 -6.42 -1.96
C ILE A 71 -2.07 -6.93 -1.83
N ALA A 72 -1.08 -6.05 -1.97
CA ALA A 72 0.34 -6.37 -1.81
C ALA A 72 0.76 -6.66 -0.36
N GLY A 73 -0.12 -6.43 0.62
CA GLY A 73 0.18 -6.61 2.05
C GLY A 73 1.04 -5.49 2.65
N VAL A 74 1.24 -4.39 1.94
CA VAL A 74 1.98 -3.20 2.41
C VAL A 74 1.14 -2.37 3.38
N LEU A 75 -0.18 -2.33 3.15
CA LEU A 75 -1.13 -1.66 4.04
C LEU A 75 -2.14 -2.67 4.58
N GLN A 76 -2.52 -2.48 5.85
CA GLN A 76 -3.63 -3.20 6.47
C GLN A 76 -4.92 -2.40 6.26
N PRO A 77 -6.02 -3.00 5.80
CA PRO A 77 -7.30 -2.31 5.69
C PRO A 77 -7.85 -1.97 7.10
N THR A 78 -8.69 -0.93 7.18
CA THR A 78 -9.38 -0.58 8.42
C THR A 78 -10.45 -1.61 8.74
N GLU A 79 -11.16 -2.09 7.71
CA GLU A 79 -12.17 -3.15 7.81
C GLU A 79 -12.06 -4.07 6.58
N GLY A 80 -12.62 -5.28 6.71
CA GLY A 80 -12.56 -6.30 5.68
C GLY A 80 -11.24 -7.06 5.65
N LYS A 81 -11.05 -7.85 4.63
CA LYS A 81 -9.82 -8.64 4.46
C LYS A 81 -9.46 -8.87 2.99
N VAL A 82 -8.19 -9.14 2.77
CA VAL A 82 -7.67 -9.61 1.48
C VAL A 82 -7.01 -10.96 1.68
N THR A 83 -7.40 -11.92 0.85
CA THR A 83 -6.79 -13.25 0.83
C THR A 83 -6.10 -13.47 -0.52
N VAL A 84 -4.83 -13.85 -0.49
CA VAL A 84 -4.04 -14.13 -1.68
C VAL A 84 -3.50 -15.54 -1.63
N ASN A 85 -3.84 -16.33 -2.64
CA ASN A 85 -3.30 -17.68 -2.81
C ASN A 85 -2.19 -17.63 -3.87
N GLY A 86 -0.95 -17.53 -3.43
CA GLY A 86 0.24 -17.42 -4.25
C GLY A 86 1.22 -16.34 -3.79
N LYS A 87 2.32 -16.18 -4.52
CA LYS A 87 3.30 -15.13 -4.28
C LYS A 87 2.88 -13.86 -5.02
N ILE A 88 2.84 -12.73 -4.30
CA ILE A 88 2.67 -11.42 -4.90
C ILE A 88 4.04 -10.82 -5.19
N VAL A 89 4.18 -10.26 -6.38
CA VAL A 89 5.32 -9.41 -6.75
C VAL A 89 4.75 -8.03 -7.04
N PRO A 90 4.78 -7.09 -6.08
CA PRO A 90 4.22 -5.77 -6.27
C PRO A 90 5.14 -4.93 -7.15
N MET A 91 4.63 -4.47 -8.30
CA MET A 91 5.28 -3.46 -9.16
C MET A 91 4.54 -2.14 -8.99
N LEU A 92 4.49 -1.63 -7.76
CA LEU A 92 3.65 -0.49 -7.39
C LEU A 92 4.15 0.84 -7.95
N GLU A 93 5.45 0.95 -8.20
CA GLU A 93 6.07 2.14 -8.79
C GLU A 93 7.20 1.69 -9.71
N LEU A 94 7.24 2.22 -10.94
CA LEU A 94 8.33 1.99 -11.88
C LEU A 94 9.63 2.60 -11.29
N GLY A 95 10.61 1.73 -11.01
CA GLY A 95 11.92 2.15 -10.46
C GLY A 95 11.96 2.30 -8.93
N SER A 96 10.86 2.02 -8.20
CA SER A 96 10.95 1.92 -6.75
C SER A 96 11.76 0.68 -6.39
N GLY A 97 12.85 0.88 -5.66
CA GLY A 97 13.80 -0.17 -5.32
C GLY A 97 15.10 -0.15 -6.14
N PHE A 98 15.22 0.74 -7.15
CA PHE A 98 16.50 1.00 -7.78
C PHE A 98 17.28 2.03 -6.98
N ASP A 99 18.51 1.68 -6.60
CA ASP A 99 19.46 2.60 -6.03
C ASP A 99 20.28 3.23 -7.16
N MET A 100 20.27 4.54 -7.24
CA MET A 100 20.97 5.30 -8.31
C MET A 100 22.49 5.26 -8.16
N GLU A 101 22.99 4.87 -6.99
CA GLU A 101 24.42 4.71 -6.73
C GLU A 101 24.94 3.31 -7.16
N LEU A 102 24.03 2.37 -7.40
CA LEU A 102 24.33 1.01 -7.81
C LEU A 102 24.25 0.85 -9.33
N ASN A 103 25.08 -0.02 -9.88
CA ASN A 103 24.96 -0.41 -11.28
C ASN A 103 23.77 -1.37 -11.51
N GLY A 104 23.46 -1.67 -12.79
CA GLY A 104 22.29 -2.48 -13.14
C GLY A 104 22.32 -3.88 -12.53
N LYS A 105 23.49 -4.52 -12.46
CA LYS A 105 23.64 -5.85 -11.87
C LYS A 105 23.37 -5.80 -10.36
N GLU A 106 23.96 -4.85 -9.66
CA GLU A 106 23.77 -4.65 -8.23
C GLU A 106 22.32 -4.38 -7.90
N ASN A 107 21.64 -3.56 -8.69
CA ASN A 107 20.20 -3.30 -8.55
C ASN A 107 19.35 -4.56 -8.73
N ILE A 108 19.71 -5.46 -9.66
CA ILE A 108 18.99 -6.74 -9.84
C ILE A 108 19.14 -7.61 -8.58
N TYR A 109 20.35 -7.68 -8.01
CA TYR A 109 20.56 -8.44 -6.77
C TYR A 109 19.85 -7.82 -5.58
N LEU A 110 19.90 -6.49 -5.45
CA LEU A 110 19.18 -5.76 -4.40
C LEU A 110 17.67 -6.03 -4.46
N ASN A 111 17.07 -5.82 -5.63
CA ASN A 111 15.65 -6.06 -5.82
C ASN A 111 15.28 -7.53 -5.68
N GLY A 112 16.12 -8.43 -6.18
CA GLY A 112 15.93 -9.86 -5.99
C GLY A 112 15.93 -10.27 -4.51
N ALA A 113 16.83 -9.71 -3.71
CA ALA A 113 16.89 -9.94 -2.27
C ALA A 113 15.65 -9.39 -1.55
N ILE A 114 15.19 -8.18 -1.92
CA ILE A 114 13.95 -7.58 -1.38
C ILE A 114 12.74 -8.47 -1.68
N LEU A 115 12.70 -9.09 -2.86
CA LEU A 115 11.65 -10.04 -3.26
C LEU A 115 11.82 -11.44 -2.67
N GLY A 116 12.88 -11.66 -1.85
CA GLY A 116 13.15 -12.91 -1.16
C GLY A 116 13.76 -14.01 -2.06
N TYR A 117 14.42 -13.65 -3.16
CA TYR A 117 15.21 -14.58 -3.95
C TYR A 117 16.61 -14.74 -3.38
N THR A 118 17.14 -15.96 -3.45
CA THR A 118 18.53 -16.23 -3.03
C THR A 118 19.52 -15.78 -4.11
N LYS A 119 20.77 -15.55 -3.70
CA LYS A 119 21.83 -15.18 -4.63
C LYS A 119 22.05 -16.26 -5.69
N GLU A 120 22.04 -17.53 -5.31
CA GLU A 120 22.20 -18.68 -6.20
C GLU A 120 21.10 -18.74 -7.26
N PHE A 121 19.85 -18.41 -6.89
CA PHE A 121 18.76 -18.31 -7.86
C PHE A 121 19.00 -17.19 -8.85
N LEU A 122 19.41 -16.01 -8.38
CA LEU A 122 19.71 -14.87 -9.24
C LEU A 122 20.88 -15.17 -10.18
N ASP A 123 21.97 -15.76 -9.68
CA ASP A 123 23.14 -16.17 -10.49
C ASP A 123 22.75 -17.17 -11.59
N SER A 124 21.73 -18.00 -11.35
CA SER A 124 21.24 -18.97 -12.34
C SER A 124 20.42 -18.36 -13.49
N LYS A 125 20.06 -17.08 -13.39
CA LYS A 125 19.22 -16.34 -14.37
C LYS A 125 19.98 -15.28 -15.15
N PHE A 126 21.26 -15.13 -14.87
CA PHE A 126 22.16 -14.20 -15.57
C PHE A 126 22.75 -14.78 -16.84
#